data_4ce37b03ca7fbc3467c1a1aa8579412b
#
_entry.id   4ce37b03ca7fbc3467c1a1aa8579412b
#
_cell.length_a   1.000
_cell.length_b   1.000
_cell.length_c   1.000
_cell.angle_alpha   90.00
_cell.angle_beta   90.00
_cell.angle_gamma   90.00
#
_symmetry.space_group_name_H-M   'P 1'
#
loop_
_entity.id
_entity.type
_entity.pdbx_description
1 polymer ?
#
loop_
_entity_poly.entity_id
_entity_poly.type
_entity_poly.pdbx_seq_one_letter_code
_entity_poly.pdbx_strand_id
1 'polypeptide(L)'
;GLRVNDIEQIGERSRSEDTILIAEDSPLLSSLITDCLKKAGYEKLIVTCNGQEAWDKIQEFEKAGTLDENVHCVITDIEMPQMDGHRLTKLIKSDDKLKHLPVIIFSSLVNEEMRRKGESLGADAQLTKPEIGSLVDAIDELLAKRNK
;
A
#
# COMPACT_ATOMS: atom_id res chain seq x y z
N GLY A 1 2.16 -0.50 -34.10
CA GLY A 1 2.58 -1.57 -33.34
C GLY A 1 3.58 -1.16 -32.29
N LEU A 2 4.51 -0.39 -32.72
CA LEU A 2 5.54 0.09 -31.83
C LEU A 2 4.95 0.76 -30.58
N ARG A 3 3.95 1.54 -30.76
CA ARG A 3 3.38 2.33 -29.68
C ARG A 3 2.71 1.51 -28.62
N VAL A 4 2.01 0.47 -29.02
CA VAL A 4 1.32 -0.41 -28.07
C VAL A 4 2.32 -1.09 -27.15
N ASN A 5 3.40 -1.60 -27.73
CA ASN A 5 4.43 -2.27 -26.94
C ASN A 5 5.12 -1.32 -25.97
N ASP A 6 5.35 -0.09 -26.40
CA ASP A 6 5.98 0.90 -25.54
C ASP A 6 5.11 1.20 -24.32
N ILE A 7 3.81 1.30 -24.53
CA ILE A 7 2.88 1.57 -23.43
C ILE A 7 2.84 0.40 -22.45
N GLU A 8 2.79 -0.81 -22.97
CA GLU A 8 2.78 -2.00 -22.13
C GLU A 8 4.05 -2.13 -21.31
N GLN A 9 5.19 -1.84 -21.92
CA GLN A 9 6.46 -1.93 -21.24
C GLN A 9 6.57 -0.93 -20.10
N ILE A 10 6.03 0.26 -20.29
CA ILE A 10 6.04 1.27 -19.23
C ILE A 10 5.24 0.79 -18.03
N GLY A 11 4.06 0.20 -18.28
CA GLY A 11 3.24 -0.33 -17.19
C GLY A 11 3.90 -1.49 -16.47
N GLU A 12 4.45 -2.43 -17.23
CA GLU A 12 5.10 -3.61 -16.65
C GLU A 12 6.34 -3.25 -15.86
N ARG A 13 7.13 -2.32 -16.38
CA ARG A 13 8.33 -1.86 -15.70
C ARG A 13 8.01 -1.32 -14.32
N SER A 14 6.92 -0.57 -14.21
CA SER A 14 6.53 0.03 -12.95
C SER A 14 6.30 -0.99 -11.87
N ARG A 15 5.64 -2.09 -12.19
CA ARG A 15 5.33 -3.10 -11.18
C ARG A 15 6.58 -3.69 -10.55
N SER A 16 7.58 -4.04 -11.34
CA SER A 16 8.79 -4.65 -10.79
C SER A 16 9.68 -3.65 -10.06
N GLU A 17 9.52 -2.37 -10.32
CA GLU A 17 10.33 -1.33 -9.69
C GLU A 17 9.69 -0.73 -8.46
N ASP A 18 8.38 -0.89 -8.31
CA ASP A 18 7.65 -0.28 -7.21
C ASP A 18 7.64 -1.19 -5.98
N THR A 19 7.95 -0.60 -4.84
CA THR A 19 7.98 -1.32 -3.57
C THR A 19 6.69 -1.11 -2.81
N ILE A 20 6.08 -2.21 -2.36
CA ILE A 20 4.83 -2.17 -1.60
C ILE A 20 5.12 -2.54 -0.15
N LEU A 21 4.75 -1.66 0.77
CA LEU A 21 4.88 -1.91 2.20
C LEU A 21 3.55 -2.45 2.71
N ILE A 22 3.59 -3.59 3.35
CA ILE A 22 2.39 -4.29 3.84
C ILE A 22 2.39 -4.34 5.36
N ALA A 23 1.29 -3.92 5.98
CA ALA A 23 1.09 -4.03 7.41
C ALA A 23 -0.09 -4.97 7.66
N GLU A 24 0.21 -6.18 8.09
CA GLU A 24 -0.78 -7.24 8.29
C GLU A 24 -0.31 -8.18 9.39
N ASP A 25 -1.10 -8.35 10.44
CA ASP A 25 -0.70 -9.17 11.58
C ASP A 25 -0.98 -10.67 11.39
N SER A 26 -1.75 -11.06 10.40
CA SER A 26 -2.02 -12.47 10.11
C SER A 26 -0.98 -13.02 9.13
N PRO A 27 -0.14 -13.99 9.54
CA PRO A 27 0.84 -14.58 8.61
C PRO A 27 0.19 -15.21 7.39
N LEU A 28 -0.98 -15.83 7.55
CA LEU A 28 -1.68 -16.44 6.44
C LEU A 28 -2.11 -15.41 5.41
N LEU A 29 -2.73 -14.33 5.85
CA LEU A 29 -3.19 -13.28 4.95
C LEU A 29 -2.02 -12.53 4.32
N SER A 30 -0.96 -12.32 5.10
CA SER A 30 0.26 -11.71 4.60
C SER A 30 0.84 -12.52 3.45
N SER A 31 0.89 -13.85 3.60
CA SER A 31 1.36 -14.74 2.54
C SER A 31 0.48 -14.68 1.31
N LEU A 32 -0.84 -14.67 1.49
CA LEU A 32 -1.78 -14.58 0.36
C LEU A 32 -1.60 -13.29 -0.42
N ILE A 33 -1.44 -12.19 0.30
CA ILE A 33 -1.23 -10.88 -0.33
C ILE A 33 0.09 -10.87 -1.11
N THR A 34 1.18 -11.32 -0.48
CA THR A 34 2.48 -11.31 -1.14
C THR A 34 2.52 -12.23 -2.36
N ASP A 35 1.92 -13.41 -2.26
CA ASP A 35 1.87 -14.33 -3.40
C ASP A 35 1.10 -13.72 -4.57
N CYS A 36 -0.02 -13.08 -4.29
CA CYS A 36 -0.82 -12.44 -5.32
C CYS A 36 -0.07 -11.29 -5.97
N LEU A 37 0.59 -10.45 -5.17
CA LEU A 37 1.34 -9.32 -5.70
C LEU A 37 2.52 -9.79 -6.53
N LYS A 38 3.23 -10.82 -6.11
CA LYS A 38 4.35 -11.36 -6.87
C LYS A 38 3.89 -11.92 -8.21
N LYS A 39 2.77 -12.61 -8.23
CA LYS A 39 2.21 -13.13 -9.48
C LYS A 39 1.81 -12.01 -10.43
N ALA A 40 1.42 -10.87 -9.89
CA ALA A 40 1.05 -9.71 -10.69
C ALA A 40 2.26 -8.93 -11.20
N GLY A 41 3.46 -9.22 -10.67
CA GLY A 41 4.69 -8.55 -11.09
C GLY A 41 5.31 -7.63 -10.07
N TYR A 42 4.69 -7.47 -8.90
CA TYR A 42 5.25 -6.67 -7.81
C TYR A 42 6.23 -7.53 -7.01
N GLU A 43 7.51 -7.33 -7.22
CA GLU A 43 8.54 -8.17 -6.63
C GLU A 43 9.16 -7.61 -5.35
N LYS A 44 9.11 -6.30 -5.18
CA LYS A 44 9.69 -5.64 -4.02
C LYS A 44 8.63 -5.43 -2.95
N LEU A 45 8.61 -6.30 -1.97
CA LEU A 45 7.60 -6.29 -0.92
C LEU A 45 8.25 -6.22 0.45
N ILE A 46 7.78 -5.30 1.29
CA ILE A 46 8.24 -5.19 2.68
C ILE A 46 7.05 -5.57 3.54
N VAL A 47 7.18 -6.66 4.29
CA VAL A 47 6.09 -7.16 5.13
C VAL A 47 6.35 -6.81 6.59
N THR A 48 5.36 -6.19 7.22
CA THR A 48 5.43 -5.86 8.65
C THR A 48 4.21 -6.47 9.35
N CYS A 49 4.33 -6.70 10.65
CA CYS A 49 3.31 -7.40 11.43
C CYS A 49 2.27 -6.48 12.06
N ASN A 50 2.54 -5.19 12.11
CA ASN A 50 1.61 -4.23 12.72
C ASN A 50 1.92 -2.82 12.22
N GLY A 51 1.07 -1.88 12.60
CA GLY A 51 1.23 -0.50 12.17
C GLY A 51 2.47 0.18 12.71
N GLN A 52 2.92 -0.22 13.91
CA GLN A 52 4.12 0.39 14.49
C GLN A 52 5.36 0.00 13.70
N GLU A 53 5.49 -1.27 13.32
CA GLU A 53 6.61 -1.71 12.49
C GLU A 53 6.62 -1.00 11.13
N ALA A 54 5.43 -0.86 10.54
CA ALA A 54 5.31 -0.18 9.26
C ALA A 54 5.72 1.29 9.40
N TRP A 55 5.26 1.95 10.45
CA TRP A 55 5.61 3.33 10.73
C TRP A 55 7.10 3.50 10.95
N ASP A 56 7.72 2.61 11.71
CA ASP A 56 9.15 2.64 11.97
C ASP A 56 9.96 2.51 10.68
N LYS A 57 9.53 1.63 9.77
CA LYS A 57 10.20 1.47 8.47
C LYS A 57 10.09 2.75 7.64
N ILE A 58 8.92 3.35 7.60
CA ILE A 58 8.71 4.58 6.85
C ILE A 58 9.60 5.69 7.41
N GLN A 59 9.65 5.82 8.73
CA GLN A 59 10.49 6.82 9.39
C GLN A 59 11.96 6.59 9.10
N GLU A 60 12.39 5.34 9.09
CA GLU A 60 13.78 4.99 8.80
C GLU A 60 14.17 5.46 7.40
N PHE A 61 13.35 5.17 6.39
CA PHE A 61 13.62 5.59 5.02
C PHE A 61 13.53 7.11 4.87
N GLU A 62 12.58 7.74 5.56
CA GLU A 62 12.44 9.19 5.48
C GLU A 62 13.67 9.90 6.05
N LYS A 63 14.16 9.45 7.18
CA LYS A 63 15.35 10.04 7.80
C LYS A 63 16.60 9.85 6.97
N ALA A 64 16.66 8.73 6.25
CA ALA A 64 17.80 8.47 5.35
C ALA A 64 17.68 9.23 4.04
N GLY A 65 16.55 9.88 3.79
CA GLY A 65 16.33 10.60 2.54
C GLY A 65 16.07 9.71 1.35
N THR A 66 15.66 8.45 1.59
CA THR A 66 15.48 7.45 0.55
C THR A 66 14.04 6.91 0.49
N LEU A 67 13.09 7.62 1.10
CA LEU A 67 11.71 7.14 1.16
C LEU A 67 11.12 6.88 -0.23
N ASP A 68 11.25 7.83 -1.14
CA ASP A 68 10.65 7.71 -2.46
C ASP A 68 11.25 6.60 -3.31
N GLU A 69 12.43 6.14 -2.95
CA GLU A 69 13.08 5.02 -3.63
C GLU A 69 12.70 3.68 -3.02
N ASN A 70 12.29 3.68 -1.76
CA ASN A 70 12.08 2.45 -0.99
C ASN A 70 10.63 2.11 -0.68
N VAL A 71 9.71 3.07 -0.78
CA VAL A 71 8.29 2.80 -0.54
C VAL A 71 7.45 3.58 -1.54
N HIS A 72 6.62 2.86 -2.30
CA HIS A 72 5.78 3.48 -3.32
C HIS A 72 4.29 3.39 -3.00
N CYS A 73 3.89 2.41 -2.19
CA CYS A 73 2.50 2.23 -1.79
C CYS A 73 2.45 1.49 -0.46
N VAL A 74 1.46 1.81 0.36
CA VAL A 74 1.25 1.15 1.66
C VAL A 74 -0.09 0.44 1.64
N ILE A 75 -0.10 -0.83 2.03
CA ILE A 75 -1.32 -1.61 2.23
C ILE A 75 -1.40 -1.93 3.71
N THR A 76 -2.51 -1.61 4.35
CA THR A 76 -2.64 -1.84 5.79
C THR A 76 -4.00 -2.43 6.16
N ASP A 77 -3.99 -3.38 7.08
CA ASP A 77 -5.19 -3.83 7.76
C ASP A 77 -5.60 -2.74 8.75
N ILE A 78 -6.78 -2.84 9.33
CA ILE A 78 -7.24 -1.91 10.36
C ILE A 78 -6.86 -2.44 11.74
N GLU A 79 -7.32 -3.65 12.09
CA GLU A 79 -7.08 -4.21 13.42
C GLU A 79 -5.71 -4.89 13.51
N MET A 80 -4.80 -4.25 14.21
CA MET A 80 -3.45 -4.77 14.44
C MET A 80 -2.99 -4.35 15.82
N PRO A 81 -2.09 -5.14 16.45
CA PRO A 81 -1.55 -4.74 17.75
C PRO A 81 -0.65 -3.52 17.62
N GLN A 82 -0.48 -2.81 18.69
CA GLN A 82 0.39 -1.66 18.88
C GLN A 82 -0.01 -0.40 18.11
N MET A 83 -0.29 -0.50 16.82
CA MET A 83 -0.80 0.63 16.04
C MET A 83 -1.74 0.08 14.98
N ASP A 84 -2.98 0.54 14.96
CA ASP A 84 -3.95 0.09 13.97
C ASP A 84 -3.79 0.83 12.64
N GLY A 85 -4.49 0.35 11.62
CA GLY A 85 -4.36 0.90 10.28
C GLY A 85 -4.89 2.32 10.12
N HIS A 86 -5.88 2.71 10.90
CA HIS A 86 -6.38 4.07 10.86
C HIS A 86 -5.35 5.05 11.44
N ARG A 87 -4.69 4.66 12.52
CA ARG A 87 -3.64 5.46 13.11
C ARG A 87 -2.47 5.62 12.15
N LEU A 88 -2.06 4.52 11.52
CA LEU A 88 -0.97 4.55 10.55
C LEU A 88 -1.32 5.47 9.39
N THR A 89 -2.54 5.37 8.86
CA THR A 89 -3.00 6.23 7.77
C THR A 89 -2.95 7.69 8.19
N LYS A 90 -3.44 8.00 9.39
CA LYS A 90 -3.43 9.37 9.91
C LYS A 90 -2.02 9.93 9.99
N LEU A 91 -1.08 9.15 10.52
CA LEU A 91 0.30 9.59 10.65
C LEU A 91 0.93 9.88 9.29
N ILE A 92 0.68 9.02 8.31
CA ILE A 92 1.21 9.23 6.96
C ILE A 92 0.59 10.46 6.32
N LYS A 93 -0.72 10.56 6.36
CA LYS A 93 -1.44 11.63 5.64
C LYS A 93 -1.35 12.98 6.32
N SER A 94 -0.97 13.03 7.59
CA SER A 94 -0.78 14.28 8.31
C SER A 94 0.62 14.86 8.19
N ASP A 95 1.55 14.11 7.64
CA ASP A 95 2.94 14.53 7.51
C ASP A 95 3.20 15.03 6.09
N ASP A 96 3.67 16.26 5.96
CA ASP A 96 3.92 16.88 4.66
C ASP A 96 4.91 16.10 3.81
N LYS A 97 5.82 15.38 4.43
CA LYS A 97 6.83 14.59 3.72
C LYS A 97 6.30 13.24 3.29
N LEU A 98 5.22 12.76 3.91
CA LEU A 98 4.71 11.40 3.71
C LEU A 98 3.36 11.35 3.02
N LYS A 99 2.59 12.43 3.05
CA LYS A 99 1.20 12.40 2.59
C LYS A 99 1.03 12.04 1.12
N HIS A 100 2.08 12.11 0.33
CA HIS A 100 2.02 11.72 -1.07
C HIS A 100 2.00 10.20 -1.27
N LEU A 101 2.36 9.42 -0.24
CA LEU A 101 2.34 7.97 -0.33
C LEU A 101 0.91 7.46 -0.44
N PRO A 102 0.58 6.67 -1.46
CA PRO A 102 -0.74 6.03 -1.53
C PRO A 102 -0.92 5.06 -0.38
N VAL A 103 -2.07 5.11 0.27
CA VAL A 103 -2.41 4.20 1.36
C VAL A 103 -3.70 3.48 1.03
N ILE A 104 -3.65 2.16 1.01
CA ILE A 104 -4.80 1.30 0.76
C ILE A 104 -5.15 0.58 2.06
N ILE A 105 -6.38 0.73 2.52
CA ILE A 105 -6.87 -0.03 3.67
C ILE A 105 -7.51 -1.30 3.13
N PHE A 106 -7.03 -2.46 3.59
CA PHE A 106 -7.51 -3.76 3.16
C PHE A 106 -7.91 -4.55 4.39
N SER A 107 -9.22 -4.66 4.64
CA SER A 107 -9.73 -5.17 5.91
C SER A 107 -11.02 -5.96 5.76
N SER A 108 -11.29 -6.83 6.71
CA SER A 108 -12.56 -7.51 6.80
C SER A 108 -13.60 -6.65 7.53
N LEU A 109 -13.17 -5.56 8.16
CA LEU A 109 -14.07 -4.63 8.86
C LEU A 109 -14.58 -3.57 7.88
N VAL A 110 -15.67 -3.90 7.20
CA VAL A 110 -16.24 -2.96 6.23
C VAL A 110 -17.67 -2.63 6.64
N ASN A 111 -17.83 -1.52 7.34
CA ASN A 111 -19.15 -0.94 7.57
C ASN A 111 -19.03 0.55 7.21
N GLU A 112 -20.17 1.21 7.17
CA GLU A 112 -20.24 2.59 6.74
C GLU A 112 -19.39 3.52 7.61
N GLU A 113 -19.45 3.30 8.91
CA GLU A 113 -18.69 4.12 9.85
C GLU A 113 -17.18 4.01 9.65
N MET A 114 -16.68 2.78 9.47
CA MET A 114 -15.27 2.55 9.26
C MET A 114 -14.81 3.11 7.92
N ARG A 115 -15.67 3.01 6.91
CA ARG A 115 -15.37 3.55 5.59
C ARG A 115 -15.25 5.07 5.63
N ARG A 116 -16.17 5.73 6.33
CA ARG A 116 -16.13 7.19 6.48
C ARG A 116 -14.89 7.62 7.23
N LYS A 117 -14.52 6.87 8.26
CA LYS A 117 -13.32 7.17 9.04
C LYS A 117 -12.07 7.10 8.16
N GLY A 118 -11.94 6.04 7.37
CA GLY A 118 -10.81 5.89 6.46
C GLY A 118 -10.73 7.02 5.45
N GLU A 119 -11.88 7.42 4.88
CA GLU A 119 -11.91 8.54 3.95
C GLU A 119 -11.50 9.84 4.61
N SER A 120 -11.98 10.10 5.82
CA SER A 120 -11.65 11.34 6.52
C SER A 120 -10.18 11.42 6.87
N LEU A 121 -9.51 10.30 7.02
CA LEU A 121 -8.08 10.25 7.31
C LEU A 121 -7.22 10.36 6.06
N GLY A 122 -7.84 10.28 4.88
CA GLY A 122 -7.13 10.44 3.62
C GLY A 122 -6.69 9.15 2.95
N ALA A 123 -7.24 8.00 3.35
CA ALA A 123 -6.93 6.74 2.67
C ALA A 123 -7.28 6.86 1.19
N ASP A 124 -6.40 6.39 0.33
CA ASP A 124 -6.58 6.49 -1.12
C ASP A 124 -7.52 5.44 -1.68
N ALA A 125 -7.61 4.30 -1.01
CA ALA A 125 -8.56 3.25 -1.37
C ALA A 125 -8.88 2.42 -0.13
N GLN A 126 -10.05 1.81 -0.12
CA GLN A 126 -10.48 0.92 0.96
C GLN A 126 -11.14 -0.30 0.34
N LEU A 127 -10.57 -1.45 0.61
CA LEU A 127 -11.01 -2.71 0.01
C LEU A 127 -11.33 -3.74 1.08
N THR A 128 -12.22 -4.65 0.73
CA THR A 128 -12.69 -5.70 1.63
C THR A 128 -11.91 -6.99 1.39
N LYS A 129 -11.43 -7.63 2.46
CA LYS A 129 -10.90 -8.98 2.36
C LYS A 129 -12.04 -9.93 2.00
N PRO A 130 -11.82 -10.93 1.17
CA PRO A 130 -10.56 -11.35 0.57
C PRO A 130 -10.40 -10.93 -0.91
N GLU A 131 -10.89 -9.79 -1.30
CA GLU A 131 -10.86 -9.34 -2.70
C GLU A 131 -9.46 -8.93 -3.17
N ILE A 132 -8.56 -9.90 -3.24
CA ILE A 132 -7.16 -9.64 -3.56
C ILE A 132 -6.96 -9.12 -4.99
N GLY A 133 -7.78 -9.58 -5.93
CA GLY A 133 -7.72 -9.09 -7.31
C GLY A 133 -7.95 -7.58 -7.39
N SER A 134 -8.91 -7.09 -6.63
CA SER A 134 -9.19 -5.66 -6.57
C SER A 134 -8.02 -4.87 -5.98
N LEU A 135 -7.24 -5.52 -5.11
CA LEU A 135 -6.07 -4.89 -4.49
C LEU A 135 -5.02 -4.56 -5.55
N VAL A 136 -4.73 -5.48 -6.45
CA VAL A 136 -3.76 -5.25 -7.53
C VAL A 136 -4.22 -4.09 -8.42
N ASP A 137 -5.50 -4.08 -8.78
CA ASP A 137 -6.07 -3.01 -9.61
C ASP A 137 -5.93 -1.65 -8.92
N ALA A 138 -6.20 -1.59 -7.62
CA ALA A 138 -6.10 -0.35 -6.86
C ALA A 138 -4.65 0.16 -6.82
N ILE A 139 -3.70 -0.75 -6.61
CA ILE A 139 -2.29 -0.38 -6.60
C ILE A 139 -1.88 0.19 -7.95
N ASP A 140 -2.23 -0.50 -9.03
CA ASP A 140 -1.90 -0.06 -10.38
C ASP A 140 -2.45 1.34 -10.66
N GLU A 141 -3.69 1.57 -10.29
CA GLU A 141 -4.33 2.86 -10.52
C GLU A 141 -3.67 3.98 -9.72
N LEU A 142 -3.39 3.75 -8.46
CA LEU A 142 -2.77 4.76 -7.61
C LEU A 142 -1.34 5.07 -8.04
N LEU A 143 -0.58 4.07 -8.42
CA LEU A 143 0.79 4.28 -8.87
C LEU A 143 0.84 4.98 -10.24
N ALA A 144 -0.12 4.70 -11.11
CA ALA A 144 -0.22 5.39 -12.39
C ALA A 144 -0.46 6.89 -12.19
N LYS A 145 -1.32 7.25 -11.25
CA LYS A 145 -1.58 8.65 -10.92
C LYS A 145 -0.34 9.34 -10.36
N ARG A 146 0.38 8.63 -9.51
CA ARG A 146 1.56 9.18 -8.87
C ARG A 146 2.67 9.45 -9.87
N ASN A 147 2.79 8.62 -10.89
CA ASN A 147 3.85 8.72 -11.88
C ASN A 147 3.58 9.78 -12.96
N LYS A 148 2.46 10.45 -12.87
CA LYS A 148 2.17 11.58 -13.74
C LYS A 148 2.63 12.86 -13.04
#